data_3ebf4a5c2711ccaba5fa7cc3ec5ccd55
#
_entry.id   3ebf4a5c2711ccaba5fa7cc3ec5ccd55
#
_cell.length_a   1.000
_cell.length_b   1.000
_cell.length_c   1.000
_cell.angle_alpha   90.00
_cell.angle_beta   90.00
_cell.angle_gamma   90.00
#
_symmetry.space_group_name_H-M   'P 1'
#
loop_
_entity.id
_entity.type
_entity.pdbx_description
1 polymer ?
#
loop_
_entity_poly.entity_id
_entity_poly.type
_entity_poly.pdbx_seq_one_letter_code
_entity_poly.pdbx_strand_id
1 'polypeptide(L)'
;MTTVGHILALVPDAFGGRGGIAQYNRDLLAALAASDGVAGITVLPRNTPDPVVCPPGIVQKPPRAGRLAYVLSALFTALWEPTDVVFCGHLYAAPLAHVIARLTGAKFVMQVHGIEAWQRPNALIRQATEAADLILSVSRHTRARALSWAATAPERVLVLPNTVGGQFTPADASVLRGQFGAAGKRVLLSVGRLSAAERYKGHDRVIAALPELVRQGHDVLYIVVGEGDDIARLRAMAESAGVAGRVRFVGAVSAEALPDYYRMADLFVLPSTGEGFGIAFLEAMACGTPALGLGVAGACDALGDGELGIATSESELARALARALAAPRAEPRTIAAAVRRRFGAEAFPRHVANLVRRLAAPRAAATGVRP
;
A
#
# COMPACT_ATOMS: atom_id res chain seq x y z
N MET A 1 33.73 -3.33 0.06
CA MET A 1 32.31 -2.95 0.16
C MET A 1 31.49 -4.16 -0.23
N THR A 2 30.57 -4.61 0.58
CA THR A 2 29.69 -5.75 0.29
C THR A 2 28.63 -5.31 -0.72
N THR A 3 28.65 -5.89 -1.92
CA THR A 3 27.73 -5.52 -3.02
C THR A 3 26.52 -6.46 -3.04
N VAL A 4 25.35 -5.92 -3.37
CA VAL A 4 24.13 -6.70 -3.64
C VAL A 4 24.13 -7.26 -5.07
N GLY A 5 24.79 -6.51 -6.00
CA GLY A 5 24.82 -6.87 -7.40
C GLY A 5 23.54 -6.49 -8.16
N HIS A 6 23.16 -7.32 -9.13
CA HIS A 6 22.01 -7.09 -10.01
C HIS A 6 20.73 -7.77 -9.46
N ILE A 7 19.62 -7.03 -9.48
CA ILE A 7 18.32 -7.51 -8.99
C ILE A 7 17.39 -7.82 -10.18
N LEU A 8 16.87 -9.04 -10.24
CA LEU A 8 15.77 -9.40 -11.13
C LEU A 8 14.45 -9.33 -10.36
N ALA A 9 13.57 -8.40 -10.72
CA ALA A 9 12.30 -8.17 -10.03
C ALA A 9 11.11 -8.73 -10.82
N LEU A 10 10.44 -9.74 -10.27
CA LEU A 10 9.20 -10.33 -10.78
C LEU A 10 8.02 -9.66 -10.06
N VAL A 11 7.28 -8.80 -10.72
CA VAL A 11 6.22 -7.99 -10.10
C VAL A 11 4.91 -8.07 -10.88
N PRO A 12 3.73 -7.93 -10.21
CA PRO A 12 2.47 -7.77 -10.94
C PRO A 12 2.50 -6.50 -11.79
N ASP A 13 2.82 -5.38 -11.16
CA ASP A 13 2.92 -4.04 -11.74
C ASP A 13 4.02 -3.23 -11.05
N ALA A 14 4.61 -2.29 -11.77
CA ALA A 14 5.54 -1.29 -11.23
C ALA A 14 5.38 0.04 -11.99
N PHE A 15 6.38 0.45 -12.78
CA PHE A 15 6.36 1.72 -13.52
C PHE A 15 5.26 1.68 -14.60
N GLY A 16 4.40 2.68 -14.63
CA GLY A 16 3.19 2.72 -15.45
C GLY A 16 1.95 2.02 -14.86
N GLY A 17 2.12 1.17 -13.83
CA GLY A 17 1.01 0.50 -13.15
C GLY A 17 0.27 1.42 -12.17
N ARG A 18 -0.97 1.04 -11.79
CA ARG A 18 -1.83 1.76 -10.85
C ARG A 18 -2.10 0.95 -9.59
N GLY A 19 -2.43 1.65 -8.50
CA GLY A 19 -2.80 1.05 -7.22
C GLY A 19 -1.63 0.83 -6.26
N GLY A 20 -1.93 0.48 -5.02
CA GLY A 20 -0.97 0.46 -3.90
C GLY A 20 0.19 -0.51 -4.08
N ILE A 21 -0.01 -1.68 -4.70
CA ILE A 21 1.06 -2.65 -4.97
C ILE A 21 2.05 -2.08 -6.00
N ALA A 22 1.53 -1.49 -7.10
CA ALA A 22 2.38 -0.86 -8.11
C ALA A 22 3.17 0.32 -7.52
N GLN A 23 2.53 1.13 -6.67
CA GLN A 23 3.19 2.23 -5.97
C GLN A 23 4.31 1.73 -5.08
N TYR A 24 4.02 0.73 -4.22
CA TYR A 24 5.04 0.14 -3.35
C TYR A 24 6.24 -0.41 -4.13
N ASN A 25 5.98 -1.15 -5.22
CA ASN A 25 7.04 -1.68 -6.06
C ASN A 25 7.91 -0.58 -6.68
N ARG A 26 7.31 0.51 -7.18
CA ARG A 26 8.06 1.67 -7.69
C ARG A 26 8.94 2.28 -6.62
N ASP A 27 8.38 2.55 -5.46
CA ASP A 27 9.09 3.21 -4.36
C ASP A 27 10.27 2.35 -3.87
N LEU A 28 10.03 1.05 -3.69
CA LEU A 28 11.07 0.12 -3.24
C LEU A 28 12.17 -0.05 -4.30
N LEU A 29 11.80 -0.29 -5.55
CA LEU A 29 12.79 -0.51 -6.62
C LEU A 29 13.60 0.76 -6.90
N ALA A 30 12.98 1.94 -6.86
CA ALA A 30 13.68 3.21 -7.00
C ALA A 30 14.66 3.45 -5.84
N ALA A 31 14.25 3.16 -4.60
CA ALA A 31 15.12 3.29 -3.44
C ALA A 31 16.27 2.27 -3.43
N LEU A 32 16.03 1.04 -3.91
CA LEU A 32 17.07 0.04 -4.11
C LEU A 32 18.06 0.47 -5.18
N ALA A 33 17.59 0.97 -6.34
CA ALA A 33 18.47 1.42 -7.42
C ALA A 33 19.34 2.62 -7.02
N ALA A 34 18.85 3.47 -6.11
CA ALA A 34 19.60 4.59 -5.55
C ALA A 34 20.55 4.20 -4.40
N SER A 35 20.54 2.93 -3.98
CA SER A 35 21.37 2.46 -2.85
C SER A 35 22.74 2.00 -3.31
N ASP A 36 23.78 2.35 -2.54
CA ASP A 36 25.13 1.86 -2.77
C ASP A 36 25.17 0.32 -2.75
N GLY A 37 25.89 -0.26 -3.71
CA GLY A 37 26.09 -1.70 -3.84
C GLY A 37 25.03 -2.42 -4.68
N VAL A 38 24.00 -1.74 -5.20
CA VAL A 38 23.08 -2.27 -6.21
C VAL A 38 23.61 -1.85 -7.59
N ALA A 39 23.96 -2.83 -8.43
CA ALA A 39 24.54 -2.58 -9.74
C ALA A 39 23.49 -2.21 -10.81
N GLY A 40 22.25 -2.71 -10.63
CA GLY A 40 21.13 -2.45 -11.53
C GLY A 40 19.93 -3.32 -11.20
N ILE A 41 18.78 -2.97 -11.77
CA ILE A 41 17.52 -3.70 -11.56
C ILE A 41 16.85 -3.96 -12.91
N THR A 42 16.61 -5.23 -13.23
CA THR A 42 15.74 -5.62 -14.34
C THR A 42 14.35 -5.95 -13.79
N VAL A 43 13.32 -5.26 -14.27
CA VAL A 43 11.93 -5.44 -13.83
C VAL A 43 11.15 -6.18 -14.90
N LEU A 44 10.49 -7.27 -14.51
CA LEU A 44 9.57 -8.03 -15.33
C LEU A 44 8.13 -7.85 -14.77
N PRO A 45 7.38 -6.87 -15.28
CA PRO A 45 5.99 -6.67 -14.88
C PRO A 45 5.09 -7.70 -15.57
N ARG A 46 3.99 -8.06 -14.89
CA ARG A 46 2.98 -8.97 -15.46
C ARG A 46 1.94 -8.22 -16.30
N ASN A 47 1.53 -7.02 -15.87
CA ASN A 47 0.36 -6.32 -16.41
C ASN A 47 0.64 -4.87 -16.82
N THR A 48 1.78 -4.30 -16.49
CA THR A 48 2.06 -2.88 -16.75
C THR A 48 2.08 -2.58 -18.25
N PRO A 49 1.41 -1.52 -18.70
CA PRO A 49 1.46 -1.10 -20.10
C PRO A 49 2.87 -0.63 -20.50
N ASP A 50 3.18 -0.72 -21.80
CA ASP A 50 4.43 -0.32 -22.43
C ASP A 50 4.13 0.83 -23.40
N PRO A 51 5.02 1.85 -23.56
CA PRO A 51 6.31 2.05 -22.91
C PRO A 51 6.21 2.84 -21.58
N VAL A 52 7.25 2.73 -20.73
CA VAL A 52 7.35 3.48 -19.48
C VAL A 52 8.73 4.11 -19.29
N VAL A 53 8.78 5.25 -18.61
CA VAL A 53 10.03 5.89 -18.17
C VAL A 53 10.38 5.37 -16.78
N CYS A 54 11.58 4.81 -16.64
CA CYS A 54 12.10 4.32 -15.36
C CYS A 54 13.19 5.25 -14.81
N PRO A 55 13.38 5.31 -13.48
CA PRO A 55 14.55 5.97 -12.89
C PRO A 55 15.87 5.35 -13.35
N PRO A 56 17.00 6.09 -13.24
CA PRO A 56 18.34 5.55 -13.53
C PRO A 56 18.60 4.26 -12.76
N GLY A 57 19.31 3.31 -13.37
CA GLY A 57 19.63 2.01 -12.80
C GLY A 57 18.50 0.96 -12.89
N ILE A 58 17.35 1.31 -13.46
CA ILE A 58 16.21 0.40 -13.63
C ILE A 58 15.89 0.22 -15.12
N VAL A 59 15.78 -1.03 -15.54
CA VAL A 59 15.30 -1.42 -16.87
C VAL A 59 14.03 -2.24 -16.70
N GLN A 60 12.87 -1.70 -17.10
CA GLN A 60 11.62 -2.46 -17.12
C GLN A 60 11.40 -3.06 -18.50
N LYS A 61 11.29 -4.38 -18.57
CA LYS A 61 10.97 -5.10 -19.80
C LYS A 61 9.49 -4.96 -20.15
N PRO A 62 9.11 -5.07 -21.43
CA PRO A 62 7.71 -5.12 -21.82
C PRO A 62 6.98 -6.31 -21.16
N PRO A 63 5.71 -6.16 -20.78
CA PRO A 63 4.92 -7.25 -20.24
C PRO A 63 4.72 -8.35 -21.28
N ARG A 64 4.61 -9.58 -20.82
CA ARG A 64 4.36 -10.73 -21.69
C ARG A 64 2.96 -11.28 -21.47
N ALA A 65 2.16 -11.32 -22.54
CA ALA A 65 0.84 -11.92 -22.50
C ALA A 65 0.93 -13.44 -22.28
N GLY A 66 0.06 -13.98 -21.40
CA GLY A 66 0.01 -15.40 -21.09
C GLY A 66 1.05 -15.85 -20.04
N ARG A 67 0.68 -16.89 -19.28
CA ARG A 67 1.51 -17.40 -18.19
C ARG A 67 2.82 -18.02 -18.69
N LEU A 68 2.74 -18.82 -19.74
CA LEU A 68 3.90 -19.53 -20.29
C LEU A 68 4.94 -18.55 -20.86
N ALA A 69 4.47 -17.57 -21.65
CA ALA A 69 5.37 -16.55 -22.22
C ALA A 69 6.07 -15.74 -21.11
N TYR A 70 5.37 -15.41 -20.01
CA TYR A 70 5.98 -14.74 -18.87
C TYR A 70 7.04 -15.62 -18.19
N VAL A 71 6.73 -16.90 -17.92
CA VAL A 71 7.67 -17.84 -17.31
C VAL A 71 8.91 -18.01 -18.16
N LEU A 72 8.77 -18.24 -19.47
CA LEU A 72 9.89 -18.38 -20.39
C LEU A 72 10.73 -17.10 -20.47
N SER A 73 10.09 -15.94 -20.53
CA SER A 73 10.80 -14.65 -20.52
C SER A 73 11.59 -14.44 -19.22
N ALA A 74 11.01 -14.80 -18.07
CA ALA A 74 11.67 -14.67 -16.77
C ALA A 74 12.89 -15.61 -16.65
N LEU A 75 12.74 -16.87 -17.06
CA LEU A 75 13.85 -17.83 -17.09
C LEU A 75 14.95 -17.40 -18.06
N PHE A 76 14.58 -16.98 -19.26
CA PHE A 76 15.53 -16.48 -20.24
C PHE A 76 16.31 -15.29 -19.68
N THR A 77 15.61 -14.26 -19.17
CA THR A 77 16.26 -13.09 -18.58
C THR A 77 17.23 -13.49 -17.47
N ALA A 78 16.79 -14.35 -16.54
CA ALA A 78 17.61 -14.79 -15.42
C ALA A 78 18.87 -15.57 -15.79
N LEU A 79 18.86 -16.28 -16.93
CA LEU A 79 20.00 -17.08 -17.38
C LEU A 79 21.00 -16.29 -18.25
N TRP A 80 20.53 -15.22 -18.93
CA TRP A 80 21.36 -14.42 -19.83
C TRP A 80 21.77 -13.06 -19.28
N GLU A 81 21.09 -12.57 -18.24
CA GLU A 81 21.45 -11.31 -17.56
C GLU A 81 21.99 -11.59 -16.15
N PRO A 82 22.91 -10.79 -15.62
CA PRO A 82 23.38 -10.94 -14.24
C PRO A 82 22.21 -10.97 -13.27
N THR A 83 22.19 -11.94 -12.35
CA THR A 83 21.11 -12.09 -11.38
C THR A 83 21.69 -12.55 -10.05
N ASP A 84 21.95 -11.60 -9.14
CA ASP A 84 22.46 -11.84 -7.79
C ASP A 84 21.33 -11.93 -6.76
N VAL A 85 20.22 -11.25 -7.04
CA VAL A 85 19.00 -11.24 -6.22
C VAL A 85 17.77 -11.41 -7.10
N VAL A 86 16.88 -12.32 -6.73
CA VAL A 86 15.52 -12.44 -7.28
C VAL A 86 14.55 -11.81 -6.30
N PHE A 87 13.96 -10.68 -6.69
CA PHE A 87 12.88 -10.04 -5.94
C PHE A 87 11.53 -10.50 -6.49
N CYS A 88 10.71 -11.11 -5.65
CA CYS A 88 9.36 -11.54 -5.98
C CYS A 88 8.34 -10.60 -5.33
N GLY A 89 7.73 -9.74 -6.11
CA GLY A 89 6.83 -8.69 -5.64
C GLY A 89 5.39 -9.16 -5.35
N HIS A 90 5.09 -10.45 -5.43
CA HIS A 90 3.78 -10.99 -5.06
C HIS A 90 3.78 -12.52 -4.92
N LEU A 91 2.99 -13.06 -3.97
CA LEU A 91 2.91 -14.50 -3.66
C LEU A 91 2.69 -15.39 -4.88
N TYR A 92 1.93 -14.96 -5.88
CA TYR A 92 1.65 -15.79 -7.06
C TYR A 92 2.89 -16.11 -7.89
N ALA A 93 3.91 -15.28 -7.85
CA ALA A 93 5.15 -15.51 -8.57
C ALA A 93 6.21 -16.27 -7.74
N ALA A 94 5.93 -16.58 -6.47
CA ALA A 94 6.88 -17.22 -5.56
C ALA A 94 7.46 -18.54 -6.10
N PRO A 95 6.68 -19.46 -6.69
CA PRO A 95 7.25 -20.69 -7.26
C PRO A 95 8.24 -20.43 -8.38
N LEU A 96 7.94 -19.49 -9.29
CA LEU A 96 8.84 -19.12 -10.38
C LEU A 96 10.12 -18.46 -9.85
N ALA A 97 9.97 -17.49 -8.94
CA ALA A 97 11.10 -16.83 -8.30
C ALA A 97 12.03 -17.80 -7.57
N HIS A 98 11.45 -18.76 -6.86
CA HIS A 98 12.21 -19.81 -6.18
C HIS A 98 13.02 -20.67 -7.17
N VAL A 99 12.39 -21.11 -8.27
CA VAL A 99 13.08 -21.88 -9.32
C VAL A 99 14.24 -21.06 -9.92
N ILE A 100 13.99 -19.80 -10.27
CA ILE A 100 15.04 -18.91 -10.81
C ILE A 100 16.19 -18.77 -9.81
N ALA A 101 15.89 -18.45 -8.55
CA ALA A 101 16.91 -18.28 -7.51
C ALA A 101 17.76 -19.55 -7.30
N ARG A 102 17.16 -20.72 -7.44
CA ARG A 102 17.91 -21.99 -7.38
C ARG A 102 18.80 -22.23 -8.61
N LEU A 103 18.33 -21.88 -9.80
CA LEU A 103 19.09 -22.06 -11.05
C LEU A 103 20.28 -21.09 -11.14
N THR A 104 20.10 -19.85 -10.67
CA THR A 104 21.13 -18.81 -10.74
C THR A 104 22.03 -18.75 -9.50
N GLY A 105 21.66 -19.43 -8.41
CA GLY A 105 22.31 -19.27 -7.11
C GLY A 105 22.01 -17.94 -6.42
N ALA A 106 21.12 -17.10 -6.99
CA ALA A 106 20.75 -15.78 -6.49
C ALA A 106 20.04 -15.84 -5.14
N LYS A 107 20.15 -14.79 -4.33
CA LYS A 107 19.31 -14.62 -3.13
C LYS A 107 17.86 -14.44 -3.53
N PHE A 108 16.96 -14.97 -2.73
CA PHE A 108 15.53 -14.88 -2.98
C PHE A 108 14.86 -13.99 -1.93
N VAL A 109 14.24 -12.90 -2.39
CA VAL A 109 13.47 -11.97 -1.57
C VAL A 109 12.00 -12.04 -1.97
N MET A 110 11.13 -12.31 -0.99
CA MET A 110 9.70 -12.40 -1.17
C MET A 110 9.01 -11.19 -0.55
N GLN A 111 8.10 -10.53 -1.28
CA GLN A 111 7.26 -9.45 -0.77
C GLN A 111 5.83 -9.93 -0.56
N VAL A 112 5.25 -9.60 0.62
CA VAL A 112 3.83 -9.78 0.94
C VAL A 112 3.18 -8.44 1.27
N HIS A 113 2.00 -8.18 0.67
CA HIS A 113 1.33 -6.88 0.72
C HIS A 113 0.12 -6.83 1.67
N GLY A 114 -0.49 -7.98 2.00
CA GLY A 114 -1.65 -7.99 2.89
C GLY A 114 -2.53 -9.22 2.70
N ILE A 115 -3.76 -9.00 2.26
CA ILE A 115 -4.85 -10.00 2.22
C ILE A 115 -4.44 -11.31 1.57
N GLU A 116 -3.64 -11.27 0.51
CA GLU A 116 -3.13 -12.45 -0.19
C GLU A 116 -2.25 -13.36 0.70
N ALA A 117 -1.67 -12.79 1.76
CA ALA A 117 -0.81 -13.48 2.72
C ALA A 117 -1.50 -13.78 4.06
N TRP A 118 -2.77 -13.38 4.25
CA TRP A 118 -3.46 -13.57 5.53
C TRP A 118 -4.03 -14.97 5.71
N GLN A 119 -4.23 -15.68 4.62
CA GLN A 119 -4.62 -17.07 4.64
C GLN A 119 -3.45 -17.94 4.17
N ARG A 120 -3.40 -19.17 4.68
CA ARG A 120 -2.38 -20.14 4.27
C ARG A 120 -2.53 -20.45 2.78
N PRO A 121 -1.53 -20.16 1.95
CA PRO A 121 -1.57 -20.46 0.51
C PRO A 121 -1.43 -21.97 0.28
N ASN A 122 -1.62 -22.39 -0.98
CA ASN A 122 -1.37 -23.79 -1.36
C ASN A 122 0.10 -24.18 -1.08
N ALA A 123 0.36 -25.51 -1.05
CA ALA A 123 1.66 -26.05 -0.65
C ALA A 123 2.82 -25.53 -1.51
N LEU A 124 2.61 -25.36 -2.82
CA LEU A 124 3.66 -24.91 -3.74
C LEU A 124 4.08 -23.45 -3.44
N ILE A 125 3.13 -22.55 -3.28
CA ILE A 125 3.41 -21.16 -2.94
C ILE A 125 4.02 -21.07 -1.54
N ARG A 126 3.49 -21.81 -0.57
CA ARG A 126 4.01 -21.85 0.80
C ARG A 126 5.47 -22.30 0.84
N GLN A 127 5.80 -23.45 0.25
CA GLN A 127 7.17 -23.97 0.22
C GLN A 127 8.13 -23.01 -0.48
N ALA A 128 7.71 -22.40 -1.59
CA ALA A 128 8.51 -21.38 -2.27
C ALA A 128 8.75 -20.19 -1.36
N THR A 129 7.73 -19.70 -0.63
CA THR A 129 7.87 -18.56 0.28
C THR A 129 8.78 -18.89 1.47
N GLU A 130 8.66 -20.10 2.04
CA GLU A 130 9.52 -20.59 3.12
C GLU A 130 11.01 -20.70 2.71
N ALA A 131 11.26 -20.94 1.42
CA ALA A 131 12.61 -20.99 0.86
C ALA A 131 13.24 -19.61 0.62
N ALA A 132 12.49 -18.49 0.75
CA ALA A 132 13.04 -17.15 0.56
C ALA A 132 14.11 -16.84 1.63
N ASP A 133 15.21 -16.22 1.24
CA ASP A 133 16.25 -15.75 2.16
C ASP A 133 15.70 -14.63 3.06
N LEU A 134 14.83 -13.77 2.52
CA LEU A 134 14.11 -12.73 3.25
C LEU A 134 12.66 -12.64 2.76
N ILE A 135 11.75 -12.37 3.69
CA ILE A 135 10.34 -12.05 3.41
C ILE A 135 10.11 -10.62 3.88
N LEU A 136 9.66 -9.75 2.98
CA LEU A 136 9.29 -8.38 3.29
C LEU A 136 7.78 -8.30 3.50
N SER A 137 7.35 -7.61 4.53
CA SER A 137 5.95 -7.38 4.85
C SER A 137 5.67 -5.91 5.02
N VAL A 138 4.56 -5.41 4.49
CA VAL A 138 4.20 -3.99 4.58
C VAL A 138 3.77 -3.55 5.98
N SER A 139 3.37 -4.49 6.86
CA SER A 139 2.89 -4.18 8.21
C SER A 139 3.20 -5.29 9.22
N ARG A 140 3.15 -4.96 10.51
CA ARG A 140 3.27 -5.92 11.62
C ARG A 140 2.17 -6.98 11.56
N HIS A 141 0.94 -6.56 11.20
CA HIS A 141 -0.17 -7.50 11.04
C HIS A 141 0.09 -8.51 9.93
N THR A 142 0.45 -8.06 8.74
CA THR A 142 0.76 -8.96 7.61
C THR A 142 1.97 -9.87 7.93
N ARG A 143 2.98 -9.35 8.65
CA ARG A 143 4.09 -10.17 9.18
C ARG A 143 3.58 -11.29 10.09
N ALA A 144 2.76 -10.97 11.06
CA ALA A 144 2.20 -11.96 12.00
C ALA A 144 1.36 -13.01 11.26
N ARG A 145 0.55 -12.59 10.28
CA ARG A 145 -0.24 -13.49 9.43
C ARG A 145 0.65 -14.41 8.60
N ALA A 146 1.69 -13.90 7.97
CA ALA A 146 2.65 -14.71 7.21
C ALA A 146 3.35 -15.74 8.11
N LEU A 147 3.81 -15.35 9.29
CA LEU A 147 4.43 -16.24 10.27
C LEU A 147 3.47 -17.29 10.83
N SER A 148 2.15 -17.08 10.77
CA SER A 148 1.19 -18.09 11.25
C SER A 148 1.08 -19.34 10.38
N TRP A 149 1.57 -19.26 9.13
CA TRP A 149 1.51 -20.40 8.20
C TRP A 149 2.85 -20.74 7.52
N ALA A 150 3.83 -19.82 7.52
CA ALA A 150 5.16 -20.07 6.96
C ALA A 150 6.09 -20.62 8.04
N ALA A 151 6.66 -21.81 7.79
CA ALA A 151 7.70 -22.40 8.63
C ALA A 151 9.05 -21.69 8.35
N THR A 152 9.19 -20.46 8.82
CA THR A 152 10.40 -19.64 8.65
C THR A 152 10.77 -18.95 9.95
N ALA A 153 12.07 -18.67 10.13
CA ALA A 153 12.55 -17.93 11.30
C ALA A 153 12.01 -16.48 11.28
N PRO A 154 11.47 -15.96 12.39
CA PRO A 154 10.89 -14.63 12.46
C PRO A 154 11.83 -13.50 12.01
N GLU A 155 13.15 -13.70 12.15
CA GLU A 155 14.20 -12.75 11.77
C GLU A 155 14.33 -12.61 10.24
N ARG A 156 13.83 -13.59 9.49
CA ARG A 156 13.77 -13.54 8.02
C ARG A 156 12.56 -12.76 7.51
N VAL A 157 11.58 -12.45 8.36
CA VAL A 157 10.39 -11.68 8.00
C VAL A 157 10.52 -10.26 8.52
N LEU A 158 10.82 -9.32 7.62
CA LEU A 158 11.06 -7.92 7.94
C LEU A 158 9.82 -7.09 7.64
N VAL A 159 9.51 -6.13 8.52
CA VAL A 159 8.51 -5.10 8.22
C VAL A 159 9.20 -3.96 7.47
N LEU A 160 8.80 -3.75 6.23
CA LEU A 160 9.18 -2.61 5.41
C LEU A 160 7.90 -1.89 4.99
N PRO A 161 7.49 -0.83 5.70
CA PRO A 161 6.22 -0.16 5.46
C PRO A 161 6.22 0.60 4.13
N ASN A 162 5.03 0.98 3.67
CA ASN A 162 4.88 1.88 2.53
C ASN A 162 5.48 3.26 2.86
N THR A 163 5.83 4.00 1.82
CA THR A 163 6.20 5.41 1.88
C THR A 163 5.12 6.29 1.24
N VAL A 164 5.19 7.59 1.45
CA VAL A 164 4.30 8.56 0.84
C VAL A 164 5.05 9.44 -0.16
N GLY A 165 4.48 9.56 -1.37
CA GLY A 165 5.06 10.34 -2.46
C GLY A 165 5.14 11.83 -2.16
N GLY A 166 6.12 12.51 -2.78
CA GLY A 166 6.38 13.93 -2.59
C GLY A 166 5.25 14.87 -3.02
N GLN A 167 4.37 14.42 -3.93
CA GLN A 167 3.21 15.20 -4.41
C GLN A 167 2.13 15.42 -3.33
N PHE A 168 2.04 14.53 -2.34
CA PHE A 168 1.10 14.68 -1.23
C PHE A 168 1.65 15.66 -0.20
N THR A 169 1.36 16.95 -0.38
CA THR A 169 1.77 18.05 0.49
C THR A 169 0.59 18.94 0.83
N PRO A 170 0.59 19.63 1.99
CA PRO A 170 -0.40 20.66 2.27
C PRO A 170 -0.37 21.77 1.22
N ALA A 171 -1.53 22.11 0.69
CA ALA A 171 -1.75 23.25 -0.19
C ALA A 171 -3.21 23.72 -0.09
N ASP A 172 -3.52 24.88 -0.70
CA ASP A 172 -4.90 25.34 -0.79
C ASP A 172 -5.71 24.50 -1.79
N ALA A 173 -6.92 24.13 -1.40
CA ALA A 173 -7.88 23.41 -2.23
C ALA A 173 -9.28 24.07 -2.20
N SER A 174 -9.33 25.37 -1.91
CA SER A 174 -10.57 26.18 -1.81
C SER A 174 -11.38 26.13 -3.09
N VAL A 175 -10.73 26.13 -4.25
CA VAL A 175 -11.40 26.06 -5.56
C VAL A 175 -12.17 24.75 -5.71
N LEU A 176 -11.51 23.60 -5.44
CA LEU A 176 -12.16 22.29 -5.51
C LEU A 176 -13.29 22.19 -4.47
N ARG A 177 -13.06 22.70 -3.27
CA ARG A 177 -14.06 22.76 -2.21
C ARG A 177 -15.30 23.57 -2.63
N GLY A 178 -15.10 24.69 -3.36
CA GLY A 178 -16.19 25.48 -3.94
C GLY A 178 -17.00 24.72 -4.99
N GLN A 179 -16.35 23.96 -5.86
CA GLN A 179 -17.01 23.14 -6.90
C GLN A 179 -17.96 22.07 -6.30
N PHE A 180 -17.66 21.56 -5.12
CA PHE A 180 -18.52 20.62 -4.40
C PHE A 180 -19.58 21.31 -3.55
N GLY A 181 -19.68 22.63 -3.54
CA GLY A 181 -20.59 23.37 -2.66
C GLY A 181 -20.35 23.07 -1.18
N ALA A 182 -19.09 22.88 -0.82
CA ALA A 182 -18.67 22.48 0.53
C ALA A 182 -18.31 23.69 1.41
N ALA A 183 -18.63 24.91 0.98
CA ALA A 183 -18.48 26.09 1.82
C ALA A 183 -19.32 25.95 3.10
N GLY A 184 -18.71 26.15 4.25
CA GLY A 184 -19.38 25.99 5.56
C GLY A 184 -19.60 24.56 6.04
N LYS A 185 -19.43 23.54 5.16
CA LYS A 185 -19.62 22.13 5.53
C LYS A 185 -18.35 21.48 6.04
N ARG A 186 -18.51 20.38 6.77
CA ARG A 186 -17.43 19.48 7.11
C ARG A 186 -17.34 18.38 6.06
N VAL A 187 -16.20 18.27 5.38
CA VAL A 187 -15.97 17.28 4.31
C VAL A 187 -15.31 16.03 4.88
N LEU A 188 -16.02 14.91 4.81
CA LEU A 188 -15.48 13.58 4.99
C LEU A 188 -15.03 13.04 3.62
N LEU A 189 -13.87 12.41 3.54
CA LEU A 189 -13.35 11.81 2.32
C LEU A 189 -12.97 10.36 2.53
N SER A 190 -13.34 9.50 1.59
CA SER A 190 -12.76 8.16 1.42
C SER A 190 -12.21 7.99 0.01
N VAL A 191 -11.08 7.32 -0.09
CA VAL A 191 -10.43 7.00 -1.37
C VAL A 191 -10.16 5.51 -1.44
N GLY A 192 -10.62 4.85 -2.50
CA GLY A 192 -10.38 3.43 -2.69
C GLY A 192 -11.31 2.80 -3.71
N ARG A 193 -11.04 1.54 -4.07
CA ARG A 193 -11.91 0.77 -4.95
C ARG A 193 -13.26 0.51 -4.26
N LEU A 194 -14.34 0.60 -5.04
CA LEU A 194 -15.70 0.39 -4.58
C LEU A 194 -16.22 -0.96 -5.10
N SER A 195 -15.41 -2.01 -4.89
CA SER A 195 -15.75 -3.36 -5.34
C SER A 195 -16.58 -4.10 -4.31
N ALA A 196 -17.58 -4.87 -4.77
CA ALA A 196 -18.39 -5.76 -3.93
C ALA A 196 -17.53 -6.81 -3.19
N ALA A 197 -16.39 -7.20 -3.77
CA ALA A 197 -15.42 -8.07 -3.12
C ALA A 197 -14.60 -7.36 -2.01
N GLU A 198 -14.62 -6.04 -1.95
CA GLU A 198 -13.84 -5.23 -1.02
C GLU A 198 -14.69 -4.40 -0.04
N ARG A 199 -15.91 -4.87 0.27
CA ARG A 199 -16.79 -4.21 1.26
C ARG A 199 -16.17 -4.04 2.63
N TYR A 200 -15.15 -4.82 2.94
CA TYR A 200 -14.35 -4.66 4.16
C TYR A 200 -13.74 -3.25 4.30
N LYS A 201 -13.65 -2.44 3.23
CA LYS A 201 -13.20 -1.04 3.25
C LYS A 201 -14.12 -0.11 4.04
N GLY A 202 -15.40 -0.48 4.22
CA GLY A 202 -16.30 0.17 5.16
C GLY A 202 -16.92 1.49 4.70
N HIS A 203 -17.01 1.74 3.40
CA HIS A 203 -17.74 2.92 2.89
C HIS A 203 -19.19 2.97 3.37
N ASP A 204 -19.83 1.81 3.49
CA ASP A 204 -21.17 1.64 4.04
C ASP A 204 -21.26 2.03 5.53
N ARG A 205 -20.21 1.74 6.33
CA ARG A 205 -20.14 2.15 7.75
C ARG A 205 -20.15 3.67 7.89
N VAL A 206 -19.46 4.39 6.99
CA VAL A 206 -19.47 5.85 6.97
C VAL A 206 -20.86 6.36 6.62
N ILE A 207 -21.50 5.81 5.57
CA ILE A 207 -22.88 6.18 5.19
C ILE A 207 -23.85 5.94 6.34
N ALA A 208 -23.75 4.80 7.01
CA ALA A 208 -24.59 4.46 8.16
C ALA A 208 -24.41 5.42 9.37
N ALA A 209 -23.23 6.03 9.51
CA ALA A 209 -22.98 7.00 10.57
C ALA A 209 -23.50 8.42 10.26
N LEU A 210 -23.74 8.78 8.98
CA LEU A 210 -24.14 10.14 8.59
C LEU A 210 -25.44 10.64 9.23
N PRO A 211 -26.55 9.84 9.36
CA PRO A 211 -27.77 10.30 10.00
C PRO A 211 -27.55 10.78 11.43
N GLU A 212 -26.72 10.07 12.18
CA GLU A 212 -26.37 10.43 13.56
C GLU A 212 -25.58 11.74 13.62
N LEU A 213 -24.58 11.92 12.73
CA LEU A 213 -23.82 13.16 12.65
C LEU A 213 -24.70 14.36 12.31
N VAL A 214 -25.66 14.19 11.38
CA VAL A 214 -26.62 15.24 11.00
C VAL A 214 -27.55 15.57 12.19
N ARG A 215 -28.04 14.57 12.92
CA ARG A 215 -28.88 14.77 14.11
C ARG A 215 -28.15 15.52 15.22
N GLN A 216 -26.83 15.34 15.31
CA GLN A 216 -25.96 16.09 16.24
C GLN A 216 -25.61 17.51 15.75
N GLY A 217 -26.17 17.96 14.62
CA GLY A 217 -25.98 19.32 14.08
C GLY A 217 -24.75 19.49 13.20
N HIS A 218 -24.05 18.42 12.82
CA HIS A 218 -22.94 18.52 11.88
C HIS A 218 -23.45 18.66 10.44
N ASP A 219 -23.10 19.76 9.76
CA ASP A 219 -23.35 19.89 8.31
C ASP A 219 -22.22 19.20 7.54
N VAL A 220 -22.41 17.92 7.27
CA VAL A 220 -21.41 17.05 6.64
C VAL A 220 -21.68 16.81 5.16
N LEU A 221 -20.60 16.73 4.39
CA LEU A 221 -20.57 16.23 3.01
C LEU A 221 -19.58 15.08 2.94
N TYR A 222 -20.03 13.88 2.56
CA TYR A 222 -19.19 12.71 2.38
C TYR A 222 -18.84 12.54 0.90
N ILE A 223 -17.56 12.62 0.56
CA ILE A 223 -17.02 12.46 -0.79
C ILE A 223 -16.29 11.12 -0.88
N VAL A 224 -16.63 10.34 -1.90
CA VAL A 224 -16.06 9.02 -2.15
C VAL A 224 -15.40 9.04 -3.51
N VAL A 225 -14.08 8.90 -3.53
CA VAL A 225 -13.24 8.81 -4.73
C VAL A 225 -12.91 7.36 -5.00
N GLY A 226 -13.24 6.89 -6.20
CA GLY A 226 -12.99 5.54 -6.67
C GLY A 226 -14.14 4.98 -7.50
N GLU A 227 -13.88 3.82 -8.06
CA GLU A 227 -14.82 3.10 -8.93
C GLU A 227 -14.98 1.65 -8.47
N GLY A 228 -16.08 1.04 -8.89
CA GLY A 228 -16.37 -0.37 -8.63
C GLY A 228 -17.86 -0.70 -8.75
N ASP A 229 -18.14 -1.96 -8.69
CA ASP A 229 -19.47 -2.56 -8.87
C ASP A 229 -20.39 -2.43 -7.63
N ASP A 230 -19.89 -1.94 -6.49
CA ASP A 230 -20.69 -1.75 -5.27
C ASP A 230 -21.34 -0.35 -5.16
N ILE A 231 -21.08 0.57 -6.10
CA ILE A 231 -21.58 1.97 -6.05
C ILE A 231 -23.13 2.00 -6.01
N ALA A 232 -23.81 1.14 -6.77
CA ALA A 232 -25.26 1.12 -6.80
C ALA A 232 -25.83 0.78 -5.40
N ARG A 233 -25.27 -0.20 -4.69
CA ARG A 233 -25.65 -0.55 -3.33
C ARG A 233 -25.42 0.61 -2.35
N LEU A 234 -24.25 1.25 -2.43
CA LEU A 234 -23.92 2.37 -1.56
C LEU A 234 -24.84 3.58 -1.77
N ARG A 235 -25.26 3.87 -3.01
CA ARG A 235 -26.26 4.90 -3.32
C ARG A 235 -27.61 4.57 -2.72
N ALA A 236 -28.11 3.34 -2.91
CA ALA A 236 -29.36 2.88 -2.31
C ALA A 236 -29.35 2.96 -0.78
N MET A 237 -28.20 2.66 -0.14
CA MET A 237 -28.03 2.83 1.30
C MET A 237 -28.14 4.30 1.72
N ALA A 238 -27.50 5.22 0.98
CA ALA A 238 -27.57 6.65 1.28
C ALA A 238 -29.01 7.20 1.12
N GLU A 239 -29.75 6.72 0.11
CA GLU A 239 -31.17 7.04 -0.10
C GLU A 239 -32.02 6.53 1.07
N SER A 240 -31.89 5.25 1.41
CA SER A 240 -32.63 4.63 2.50
C SER A 240 -32.36 5.28 3.87
N ALA A 241 -31.14 5.77 4.06
CA ALA A 241 -30.73 6.48 5.26
C ALA A 241 -31.13 7.97 5.25
N GLY A 242 -31.76 8.48 4.17
CA GLY A 242 -32.16 9.89 4.05
C GLY A 242 -31.00 10.88 3.89
N VAL A 243 -29.80 10.39 3.49
CA VAL A 243 -28.59 11.21 3.38
C VAL A 243 -28.00 11.28 1.96
N ALA A 244 -28.76 10.88 0.93
CA ALA A 244 -28.32 10.86 -0.46
C ALA A 244 -27.78 12.24 -0.91
N GLY A 245 -28.42 13.34 -0.49
CA GLY A 245 -27.96 14.71 -0.77
C GLY A 245 -26.61 15.08 -0.15
N ARG A 246 -26.11 14.28 0.79
CA ARG A 246 -24.84 14.47 1.54
C ARG A 246 -23.73 13.53 1.11
N VAL A 247 -23.96 12.67 0.10
CA VAL A 247 -22.95 11.75 -0.41
C VAL A 247 -22.64 12.07 -1.88
N ARG A 248 -21.38 12.11 -2.24
CA ARG A 248 -20.90 12.34 -3.62
C ARG A 248 -19.93 11.24 -4.02
N PHE A 249 -20.32 10.43 -4.99
CA PHE A 249 -19.44 9.46 -5.66
C PHE A 249 -18.82 10.13 -6.88
N VAL A 250 -17.51 10.33 -6.84
CA VAL A 250 -16.77 11.13 -7.84
C VAL A 250 -16.29 10.26 -9.01
N GLY A 251 -16.16 8.95 -8.80
CA GLY A 251 -15.46 8.08 -9.74
C GLY A 251 -13.96 8.07 -9.51
N ALA A 252 -13.21 7.50 -10.45
CA ALA A 252 -11.75 7.56 -10.43
C ALA A 252 -11.27 8.98 -10.75
N VAL A 253 -10.20 9.39 -10.08
CA VAL A 253 -9.51 10.66 -10.36
C VAL A 253 -8.08 10.38 -10.79
N SER A 254 -7.45 11.32 -11.50
CA SER A 254 -6.05 11.17 -11.90
C SER A 254 -5.12 11.26 -10.68
N ALA A 255 -3.91 10.71 -10.81
CA ALA A 255 -2.90 10.75 -9.75
C ALA A 255 -2.49 12.19 -9.40
N GLU A 256 -2.54 13.10 -10.39
CA GLU A 256 -2.22 14.50 -10.23
C GLU A 256 -3.31 15.27 -9.47
N ALA A 257 -4.59 14.90 -9.66
CA ALA A 257 -5.72 15.55 -9.00
C ALA A 257 -5.98 15.00 -7.58
N LEU A 258 -5.57 13.76 -7.30
CA LEU A 258 -5.85 13.08 -6.04
C LEU A 258 -5.39 13.86 -4.79
N PRO A 259 -4.22 14.53 -4.76
CA PRO A 259 -3.82 15.34 -3.61
C PRO A 259 -4.81 16.43 -3.25
N ASP A 260 -5.49 17.06 -4.23
CA ASP A 260 -6.43 18.15 -3.97
C ASP A 260 -7.72 17.63 -3.29
N TYR A 261 -8.13 16.39 -3.58
CA TYR A 261 -9.22 15.75 -2.84
C TYR A 261 -8.86 15.52 -1.37
N TYR A 262 -7.63 15.11 -1.07
CA TYR A 262 -7.19 15.01 0.32
C TYR A 262 -7.16 16.40 0.98
N ARG A 263 -6.57 17.40 0.33
CA ARG A 263 -6.43 18.78 0.84
C ARG A 263 -7.76 19.45 1.16
N MET A 264 -8.80 19.19 0.36
CA MET A 264 -10.12 19.80 0.57
C MET A 264 -10.89 19.16 1.72
N ALA A 265 -10.51 17.99 2.20
CA ALA A 265 -11.21 17.25 3.24
C ALA A 265 -10.89 17.80 4.64
N ASP A 266 -11.88 17.75 5.52
CA ASP A 266 -11.69 18.04 6.95
C ASP A 266 -11.26 16.79 7.71
N LEU A 267 -11.64 15.59 7.19
CA LEU A 267 -11.25 14.30 7.75
C LEU A 267 -11.25 13.25 6.63
N PHE A 268 -10.14 12.55 6.49
CA PHE A 268 -10.09 11.30 5.73
C PHE A 268 -10.61 10.16 6.60
N VAL A 269 -11.54 9.35 6.10
CA VAL A 269 -12.12 8.25 6.85
C VAL A 269 -12.13 6.97 6.02
N LEU A 270 -11.50 5.91 6.54
CA LEU A 270 -11.51 4.59 5.93
C LEU A 270 -11.64 3.52 7.03
N PRO A 271 -12.88 3.19 7.46
CA PRO A 271 -13.11 2.23 8.54
C PRO A 271 -13.02 0.79 8.02
N SER A 272 -11.88 0.47 7.42
CA SER A 272 -11.58 -0.83 6.84
C SER A 272 -11.22 -1.85 7.91
N THR A 273 -11.74 -3.07 7.78
CA THR A 273 -11.34 -4.23 8.60
C THR A 273 -10.21 -5.05 7.98
N GLY A 274 -9.75 -4.67 6.80
CA GLY A 274 -8.84 -5.49 6.00
C GLY A 274 -7.78 -4.72 5.21
N GLU A 275 -7.06 -3.77 5.82
CA GLU A 275 -5.94 -3.12 5.14
C GLU A 275 -4.62 -3.87 5.32
N GLY A 276 -3.88 -4.08 4.24
CA GLY A 276 -2.51 -4.60 4.31
C GLY A 276 -1.58 -3.62 5.03
N PHE A 277 -1.73 -2.33 4.70
CA PHE A 277 -1.08 -1.20 5.37
C PHE A 277 -2.01 0.01 5.43
N GLY A 278 -2.56 0.46 4.29
CA GLY A 278 -3.42 1.63 4.19
C GLY A 278 -2.67 2.88 3.75
N ILE A 279 -2.07 2.85 2.55
CA ILE A 279 -1.32 3.99 2.00
C ILE A 279 -2.16 5.27 1.93
N ALA A 280 -3.47 5.16 1.69
CA ALA A 280 -4.38 6.30 1.63
C ALA A 280 -4.43 7.13 2.94
N PHE A 281 -4.21 6.50 4.10
CA PHE A 281 -4.04 7.23 5.36
C PHE A 281 -2.80 8.12 5.32
N LEU A 282 -1.67 7.59 4.81
CA LEU A 282 -0.43 8.37 4.69
C LEU A 282 -0.60 9.54 3.72
N GLU A 283 -1.25 9.31 2.58
CA GLU A 283 -1.51 10.32 1.54
C GLU A 283 -2.36 11.47 2.10
N ALA A 284 -3.45 11.14 2.82
CA ALA A 284 -4.30 12.11 3.47
C ALA A 284 -3.52 12.96 4.50
N MET A 285 -2.82 12.28 5.42
CA MET A 285 -2.08 12.95 6.47
C MET A 285 -0.88 13.74 5.92
N ALA A 286 -0.24 13.28 4.85
CA ALA A 286 0.83 14.03 4.17
C ALA A 286 0.31 15.28 3.45
N CYS A 287 -0.96 15.29 3.02
CA CYS A 287 -1.67 16.49 2.56
C CYS A 287 -2.12 17.41 3.70
N GLY A 288 -1.90 17.03 4.96
CA GLY A 288 -2.29 17.80 6.13
C GLY A 288 -3.72 17.51 6.62
N THR A 289 -4.38 16.50 6.09
CA THR A 289 -5.73 16.11 6.45
C THR A 289 -5.69 15.03 7.53
N PRO A 290 -6.34 15.24 8.69
CA PRO A 290 -6.44 14.21 9.71
C PRO A 290 -7.06 12.94 9.14
N ALA A 291 -6.64 11.78 9.62
CA ALA A 291 -7.14 10.49 9.15
C ALA A 291 -7.75 9.67 10.29
N LEU A 292 -8.86 8.98 10.01
CA LEU A 292 -9.55 8.09 10.94
C LEU A 292 -9.76 6.71 10.30
N GLY A 293 -9.38 5.68 11.01
CA GLY A 293 -9.59 4.28 10.61
C GLY A 293 -9.92 3.39 11.78
N LEU A 294 -10.27 2.14 11.51
CA LEU A 294 -10.35 1.14 12.56
C LEU A 294 -8.95 0.77 13.04
N GLY A 295 -8.80 0.59 14.37
CA GLY A 295 -7.55 0.17 15.00
C GLY A 295 -7.29 -1.33 14.80
N VAL A 296 -7.35 -1.80 13.56
CA VAL A 296 -7.18 -3.23 13.20
C VAL A 296 -6.29 -3.40 11.97
N ALA A 297 -5.71 -4.57 11.84
CA ALA A 297 -4.88 -4.96 10.70
C ALA A 297 -3.73 -3.97 10.43
N GLY A 298 -3.38 -3.73 9.17
CA GLY A 298 -2.31 -2.83 8.79
C GLY A 298 -2.61 -1.34 9.01
N ALA A 299 -3.89 -0.97 9.19
CA ALA A 299 -4.27 0.41 9.51
C ALA A 299 -3.62 0.90 10.82
N CYS A 300 -3.39 0.02 11.80
CA CYS A 300 -2.64 0.35 13.02
C CYS A 300 -1.25 0.92 12.70
N ASP A 301 -0.53 0.29 11.77
CA ASP A 301 0.81 0.76 11.39
C ASP A 301 0.76 2.12 10.69
N ALA A 302 -0.18 2.32 9.75
CA ALA A 302 -0.33 3.59 9.03
C ALA A 302 -0.77 4.75 9.94
N LEU A 303 -1.66 4.48 10.91
CA LEU A 303 -2.13 5.45 11.89
C LEU A 303 -1.17 5.61 13.09
N GLY A 304 -0.03 4.87 13.10
CA GLY A 304 0.96 4.92 14.16
C GLY A 304 0.41 4.51 15.52
N ASP A 305 -0.48 3.50 15.56
CA ASP A 305 -1.20 3.06 16.76
C ASP A 305 -2.01 4.18 17.46
N GLY A 306 -2.41 5.22 16.70
CA GLY A 306 -3.15 6.39 17.20
C GLY A 306 -2.29 7.65 17.41
N GLU A 307 -0.98 7.58 17.24
CA GLU A 307 -0.07 8.73 17.36
C GLU A 307 -0.12 9.68 16.16
N LEU A 308 -0.37 9.16 14.96
CA LEU A 308 -0.43 9.93 13.72
C LEU A 308 -1.86 10.24 13.29
N GLY A 309 -2.76 9.27 13.43
CA GLY A 309 -4.16 9.38 13.07
C GLY A 309 -5.06 8.76 14.12
N ILE A 310 -6.37 8.88 13.94
CA ILE A 310 -7.37 8.40 14.89
C ILE A 310 -7.65 6.92 14.63
N ALA A 311 -7.31 6.07 15.58
CA ALA A 311 -7.69 4.66 15.59
C ALA A 311 -8.91 4.47 16.48
N THR A 312 -9.97 3.79 15.96
CA THR A 312 -11.21 3.55 16.71
C THR A 312 -11.69 2.12 16.52
N SER A 313 -12.68 1.68 17.32
CA SER A 313 -13.42 0.45 17.06
C SER A 313 -14.60 0.70 16.13
N GLU A 314 -15.17 -0.36 15.56
CA GLU A 314 -16.36 -0.23 14.71
C GLU A 314 -17.56 0.30 15.50
N SER A 315 -17.75 -0.15 16.74
CA SER A 315 -18.82 0.32 17.63
C SER A 315 -18.71 1.80 18.03
N GLU A 316 -17.50 2.34 18.04
CA GLU A 316 -17.23 3.73 18.41
C GLU A 316 -17.11 4.67 17.19
N LEU A 317 -17.26 4.14 15.96
CA LEU A 317 -17.00 4.90 14.74
C LEU A 317 -17.78 6.21 14.66
N ALA A 318 -19.11 6.18 14.85
CA ALA A 318 -19.95 7.38 14.78
C ALA A 318 -19.54 8.42 15.82
N ARG A 319 -19.23 7.99 17.05
CA ARG A 319 -18.76 8.87 18.13
C ARG A 319 -17.37 9.45 17.82
N ALA A 320 -16.48 8.66 17.28
CA ALA A 320 -15.14 9.13 16.88
C ALA A 320 -15.21 10.15 15.74
N LEU A 321 -16.08 9.93 14.75
CA LEU A 321 -16.35 10.89 13.67
C LEU A 321 -16.90 12.22 14.24
N ALA A 322 -17.91 12.17 15.12
CA ALA A 322 -18.48 13.37 15.73
C ALA A 322 -17.42 14.17 16.50
N ARG A 323 -16.60 13.49 17.32
CA ARG A 323 -15.50 14.14 18.06
C ARG A 323 -14.47 14.78 17.12
N ALA A 324 -14.08 14.07 16.07
CA ALA A 324 -13.11 14.59 15.09
C ALA A 324 -13.64 15.81 14.33
N LEU A 325 -14.94 15.82 14.00
CA LEU A 325 -15.59 16.95 13.32
C LEU A 325 -15.82 18.15 14.25
N ALA A 326 -16.04 17.95 15.53
CA ALA A 326 -16.19 19.02 16.53
C ALA A 326 -14.85 19.64 16.94
N ALA A 327 -13.74 18.89 16.81
CA ALA A 327 -12.41 19.36 17.18
C ALA A 327 -11.98 20.55 16.31
N PRO A 328 -11.17 21.50 16.85
CA PRO A 328 -10.51 22.51 16.05
C PRO A 328 -9.69 21.85 14.94
N ARG A 329 -9.63 22.51 13.77
CA ARG A 329 -8.77 22.03 12.68
C ARG A 329 -7.31 22.00 13.13
N ALA A 330 -6.69 20.85 13.04
CA ALA A 330 -5.27 20.72 13.29
C ALA A 330 -4.48 21.45 12.20
N GLU A 331 -3.30 21.96 12.57
CA GLU A 331 -2.42 22.63 11.61
C GLU A 331 -1.92 21.61 10.54
N PRO A 332 -2.23 21.80 9.26
CA PRO A 332 -1.91 20.83 8.20
C PRO A 332 -0.43 20.50 8.10
N ARG A 333 0.45 21.47 8.30
CA ARG A 333 1.90 21.26 8.23
C ARG A 333 2.42 20.38 9.37
N THR A 334 1.80 20.47 10.54
CA THR A 334 2.16 19.64 11.70
C THR A 334 1.84 18.17 11.44
N ILE A 335 0.65 17.88 10.92
CA ILE A 335 0.25 16.50 10.54
C ILE A 335 1.20 15.96 9.48
N ALA A 336 1.41 16.72 8.39
CA ALA A 336 2.28 16.33 7.30
C ALA A 336 3.72 16.06 7.75
N ALA A 337 4.27 16.91 8.62
CA ALA A 337 5.62 16.74 9.16
C ALA A 337 5.75 15.46 10.01
N ALA A 338 4.75 15.14 10.82
CA ALA A 338 4.74 13.92 11.63
C ALA A 338 4.79 12.65 10.77
N VAL A 339 3.94 12.58 9.73
CA VAL A 339 3.92 11.45 8.79
C VAL A 339 5.22 11.35 7.99
N ARG A 340 5.73 12.47 7.49
CA ARG A 340 6.97 12.48 6.68
C ARG A 340 8.19 12.02 7.46
N ARG A 341 8.30 12.36 8.74
CA ARG A 341 9.39 11.85 9.60
C ARG A 341 9.43 10.33 9.67
N ARG A 342 8.26 9.66 9.61
CA ARG A 342 8.15 8.20 9.78
C ARG A 342 8.08 7.46 8.44
N PHE A 343 7.37 8.04 7.45
CA PHE A 343 7.03 7.37 6.18
C PHE A 343 7.37 8.20 4.93
N GLY A 344 8.04 9.33 5.07
CA GLY A 344 8.42 10.17 3.93
C GLY A 344 9.64 9.65 3.17
N ALA A 345 9.92 10.31 2.06
CA ALA A 345 11.01 9.97 1.16
C ALA A 345 12.40 9.96 1.84
N GLU A 346 12.60 10.68 2.94
CA GLU A 346 13.86 10.66 3.70
C GLU A 346 13.95 9.50 4.71
N ALA A 347 12.80 9.00 5.19
CA ALA A 347 12.77 7.88 6.13
C ALA A 347 12.89 6.53 5.40
N PHE A 348 12.26 6.39 4.26
CA PHE A 348 12.21 5.14 3.52
C PHE A 348 13.57 4.62 3.07
N PRO A 349 14.51 5.43 2.53
CA PRO A 349 15.86 4.97 2.19
C PRO A 349 16.62 4.38 3.37
N ARG A 350 16.40 4.85 4.59
CA ARG A 350 17.03 4.26 5.80
C ARG A 350 16.55 2.84 6.07
N HIS A 351 15.26 2.56 5.85
CA HIS A 351 14.73 1.20 5.92
C HIS A 351 15.29 0.32 4.81
N VAL A 352 15.37 0.84 3.58
CA VAL A 352 15.95 0.14 2.42
C VAL A 352 17.44 -0.13 2.63
N ALA A 353 18.20 0.79 3.21
CA ALA A 353 19.62 0.57 3.54
C ALA A 353 19.83 -0.62 4.49
N ASN A 354 18.90 -0.85 5.42
CA ASN A 354 18.93 -2.06 6.26
C ASN A 354 18.70 -3.33 5.43
N LEU A 355 17.76 -3.29 4.49
CA LEU A 355 17.51 -4.40 3.55
C LEU A 355 18.76 -4.67 2.71
N VAL A 356 19.37 -3.64 2.12
CA VAL A 356 20.60 -3.75 1.32
C VAL A 356 21.74 -4.40 2.12
N ARG A 357 21.97 -3.98 3.37
CA ARG A 357 22.97 -4.61 4.23
C ARG A 357 22.70 -6.10 4.47
N ARG A 358 21.44 -6.49 4.68
CA ARG A 358 21.06 -7.91 4.84
C ARG A 358 21.25 -8.69 3.54
N LEU A 359 20.96 -8.08 2.40
CA LEU A 359 21.18 -8.70 1.11
C LEU A 359 22.67 -8.83 0.78
N ALA A 360 23.50 -7.91 1.20
CA ALA A 360 24.93 -7.96 1.01
C ALA A 360 25.65 -8.98 1.93
N ALA A 361 25.07 -9.30 3.10
CA ALA A 361 25.65 -10.28 4.03
C ALA A 361 25.68 -11.69 3.40
N PRO A 362 26.71 -12.51 3.66
CA PRO A 362 26.72 -13.91 3.21
C PRO A 362 25.48 -14.68 3.66
N ARG A 363 25.03 -15.67 2.87
CA ARG A 363 24.01 -16.60 3.38
C ARG A 363 24.52 -17.26 4.66
N ALA A 364 23.73 -17.21 5.75
CA ALA A 364 24.02 -18.00 6.92
C ALA A 364 24.16 -19.46 6.48
N ALA A 365 25.27 -20.11 6.82
CA ALA A 365 25.46 -21.52 6.56
C ALA A 365 24.23 -22.25 7.14
N ALA A 366 23.57 -23.05 6.32
CA ALA A 366 22.47 -23.89 6.78
C ALA A 366 23.04 -24.79 7.87
N THR A 367 22.79 -24.46 9.13
CA THR A 367 23.05 -25.36 10.25
C THR A 367 22.14 -26.55 10.02
N GLY A 368 22.72 -27.61 9.47
CA GLY A 368 22.05 -28.86 9.18
C GLY A 368 21.59 -29.49 10.49
N VAL A 369 20.36 -29.27 10.83
CA VAL A 369 19.57 -30.18 11.62
C VAL A 369 18.59 -30.80 10.64
N ARG A 370 18.98 -31.93 10.04
CA ARG A 370 18.03 -32.87 9.46
C ARG A 370 17.34 -33.59 10.62
N PRO A 371 16.00 -33.74 10.57
CA PRO A 371 15.28 -34.58 11.52
C PRO A 371 15.64 -36.05 11.38
#